data_a7cf63ea4e3c4a8349c8ce1797c27169
#
_entry.id   a7cf63ea4e3c4a8349c8ce1797c27169
#
_cell.length_a   1.000
_cell.length_b   1.000
_cell.length_c   1.000
_cell.angle_alpha   90.00
_cell.angle_beta   90.00
_cell.angle_gamma   90.00
#
_symmetry.space_group_name_H-M   'P 1'
#
loop_
_entity.id
_entity.type
_entity.pdbx_description
1 polymer ?
#
loop_
_entity_poly.entity_id
_entity_poly.type
_entity_poly.pdbx_seq_one_letter_code
_entity_poly.pdbx_strand_id
1 'polypeptide(L)'
;MLFGHEPHDLKPGQNVLVWGASGGLGSFAIQLINTAGANAIGVISDEDKRDFVMDLGAKGVINRKDFNCWGRLPEVGTDAYAEWFAEVRRFGKAIWDITGKGVNVDMVFEHPGEATFPVSTFGVTRGGMVVICAGTSGYNCTFDVRHMWSHQKRLQGSHFAHLKQAAAANKLMLDRRLDPCMSEVFPWEDLPVAHMKMLQNEHKPGNMAVLVQAPTTGLRTLDDVLEASRRR
;
A
#
# COMPACT_ATOMS: atom_id res chain seq x y z
N MET A 1 -1.94 -2.65 -13.03
CA MET A 1 -3.16 -1.83 -12.95
C MET A 1 -3.52 -1.55 -11.50
N LEU A 2 -2.66 -0.78 -10.83
CA LEU A 2 -2.82 -0.49 -9.41
C LEU A 2 -4.03 0.41 -9.10
N PHE A 3 -4.46 1.22 -10.07
CA PHE A 3 -5.34 2.37 -9.82
C PHE A 3 -6.60 2.38 -10.69
N GLY A 4 -7.07 1.22 -11.10
CA GLY A 4 -8.28 1.08 -11.89
C GLY A 4 -8.10 1.29 -13.39
N HIS A 5 -9.20 1.23 -14.11
CA HIS A 5 -9.32 1.56 -15.54
C HIS A 5 -10.21 2.78 -15.72
N GLU A 6 -10.04 3.51 -16.79
CA GLU A 6 -11.00 4.55 -17.14
C GLU A 6 -12.44 3.99 -17.16
N PRO A 7 -13.39 4.76 -16.66
CA PRO A 7 -13.31 6.10 -16.06
C PRO A 7 -12.96 6.09 -14.56
N HIS A 8 -12.53 4.98 -14.01
CA HIS A 8 -12.33 4.74 -12.58
C HIS A 8 -10.85 4.73 -12.15
N ASP A 9 -9.97 5.21 -13.01
CA ASP A 9 -8.55 5.39 -12.71
C ASP A 9 -8.31 6.55 -11.72
N LEU A 10 -7.17 6.50 -11.05
CA LEU A 10 -6.76 7.53 -10.09
C LEU A 10 -6.60 8.90 -10.77
N LYS A 11 -7.16 9.94 -10.14
CA LYS A 11 -7.07 11.33 -10.62
C LYS A 11 -6.18 12.18 -9.71
N PRO A 12 -5.55 13.24 -10.23
CA PRO A 12 -4.82 14.20 -9.42
C PRO A 12 -5.68 14.78 -8.28
N GLY A 13 -5.05 14.97 -7.12
CA GLY A 13 -5.70 15.49 -5.91
C GLY A 13 -6.48 14.47 -5.08
N GLN A 14 -6.77 13.29 -5.60
CA GLN A 14 -7.43 12.22 -4.85
C GLN A 14 -6.56 11.67 -3.73
N ASN A 15 -7.19 11.15 -2.67
CA ASN A 15 -6.52 10.53 -1.54
C ASN A 15 -6.57 9.01 -1.66
N VAL A 16 -5.45 8.34 -1.45
CA VAL A 16 -5.33 6.88 -1.52
C VAL A 16 -4.78 6.33 -0.22
N LEU A 17 -5.51 5.42 0.42
CA LEU A 17 -5.00 4.65 1.55
C LEU A 17 -4.17 3.48 1.02
N VAL A 18 -2.95 3.33 1.52
CA VAL A 18 -2.01 2.28 1.10
C VAL A 18 -1.71 1.37 2.28
N TRP A 19 -2.22 0.14 2.25
CA TRP A 19 -1.85 -0.88 3.23
C TRP A 19 -0.42 -1.37 3.03
N GLY A 20 0.25 -1.75 4.12
CA GLY A 20 1.63 -2.25 4.06
C GLY A 20 2.58 -1.27 3.37
N ALA A 21 2.45 0.01 3.68
CA ALA A 21 3.10 1.14 3.01
C ALA A 21 4.63 1.04 2.94
N SER A 22 5.27 0.38 3.90
CA SER A 22 6.72 0.21 3.98
C SER A 22 7.25 -1.03 3.25
N GLY A 23 6.37 -1.92 2.76
CA GLY A 23 6.75 -3.10 1.99
C GLY A 23 6.99 -2.81 0.51
N GLY A 24 7.41 -3.83 -0.24
CA GLY A 24 7.75 -3.68 -1.66
C GLY A 24 6.61 -3.12 -2.52
N LEU A 25 5.38 -3.64 -2.36
CA LEU A 25 4.22 -3.11 -3.09
C LEU A 25 3.83 -1.70 -2.62
N GLY A 26 3.83 -1.47 -1.30
CA GLY A 26 3.41 -0.20 -0.71
C GLY A 26 4.35 0.94 -1.07
N SER A 27 5.66 0.71 -1.04
CA SER A 27 6.66 1.72 -1.41
C SER A 27 6.52 2.18 -2.86
N PHE A 28 6.29 1.26 -3.79
CA PHE A 28 5.98 1.62 -5.18
C PHE A 28 4.61 2.29 -5.33
N ALA A 29 3.59 1.83 -4.60
CA ALA A 29 2.26 2.43 -4.67
C ALA A 29 2.30 3.91 -4.28
N ILE A 30 2.98 4.26 -3.17
CA ILE A 30 3.14 5.66 -2.72
C ILE A 30 3.77 6.52 -3.80
N GLN A 31 4.88 6.09 -4.37
CA GLN A 31 5.60 6.84 -5.40
C GLN A 31 4.77 7.00 -6.69
N LEU A 32 4.05 5.95 -7.11
CA LEU A 32 3.17 6.01 -8.28
C LEU A 32 1.98 6.94 -8.05
N ILE A 33 1.38 6.93 -6.84
CA ILE A 33 0.31 7.85 -6.47
C ILE A 33 0.78 9.30 -6.58
N ASN A 34 1.97 9.61 -6.03
CA ASN A 34 2.56 10.93 -6.12
C ASN A 34 2.85 11.33 -7.58
N THR A 35 3.35 10.39 -8.38
CA THR A 35 3.61 10.61 -9.80
C THR A 35 2.33 10.97 -10.57
N ALA A 36 1.18 10.43 -10.13
CA ALA A 36 -0.14 10.76 -10.68
C ALA A 36 -0.72 12.09 -10.15
N GLY A 37 -0.01 12.79 -9.27
CA GLY A 37 -0.48 14.03 -8.64
C GLY A 37 -1.54 13.82 -7.56
N ALA A 38 -1.67 12.61 -7.03
CA ALA A 38 -2.58 12.24 -5.95
C ALA A 38 -1.84 12.16 -4.61
N ASN A 39 -2.56 11.97 -3.51
CA ASN A 39 -2.03 11.95 -2.15
C ASN A 39 -2.05 10.53 -1.59
N ALA A 40 -0.91 9.99 -1.19
CA ALA A 40 -0.81 8.71 -0.51
C ALA A 40 -0.92 8.87 1.02
N ILE A 41 -1.72 8.03 1.67
CA ILE A 41 -1.77 7.88 3.12
C ILE A 41 -1.27 6.46 3.44
N GLY A 42 -0.11 6.35 4.06
CA GLY A 42 0.51 5.06 4.36
C GLY A 42 -0.03 4.44 5.64
N VAL A 43 -0.32 3.13 5.62
CA VAL A 43 -0.59 2.36 6.85
C VAL A 43 0.59 1.45 7.12
N ILE A 44 1.16 1.59 8.32
CA ILE A 44 2.33 0.84 8.80
C ILE A 44 1.97 -0.06 9.98
N SER A 45 2.85 -1.02 10.30
CA SER A 45 2.72 -1.92 11.45
C SER A 45 3.62 -1.54 12.64
N ASP A 46 4.61 -0.68 12.41
CA ASP A 46 5.58 -0.26 13.42
C ASP A 46 6.01 1.19 13.14
N GLU A 47 6.23 1.93 14.22
CA GLU A 47 6.52 3.37 14.16
C GLU A 47 7.88 3.68 13.51
N ASP A 48 8.84 2.78 13.64
CA ASP A 48 10.18 2.87 13.01
C ASP A 48 10.14 2.93 11.47
N LYS A 49 8.99 2.56 10.86
CA LYS A 49 8.75 2.61 9.42
C LYS A 49 8.20 3.94 8.92
N ARG A 50 7.84 4.86 9.84
CA ARG A 50 7.18 6.13 9.52
C ARG A 50 8.02 7.00 8.61
N ASP A 51 9.26 7.26 9.01
CA ASP A 51 10.15 8.18 8.28
C ASP A 51 10.40 7.67 6.86
N PHE A 52 10.67 6.37 6.69
CA PHE A 52 10.80 5.77 5.38
C PHE A 52 9.57 6.02 4.47
N VAL A 53 8.36 5.85 5.01
CA VAL A 53 7.12 6.04 4.23
C VAL A 53 6.88 7.52 3.93
N MET A 54 7.22 8.42 4.86
CA MET A 54 7.15 9.87 4.66
C MET A 54 8.16 10.35 3.61
N ASP A 55 9.38 9.83 3.62
CA ASP A 55 10.43 10.17 2.66
C ASP A 55 10.07 9.75 1.23
N LEU A 56 9.25 8.70 1.06
CA LEU A 56 8.68 8.34 -0.24
C LEU A 56 7.58 9.30 -0.73
N GLY A 57 7.25 10.31 0.08
CA GLY A 57 6.29 11.36 -0.25
C GLY A 57 4.85 11.06 0.18
N ALA A 58 4.62 10.20 1.16
CA ALA A 58 3.30 10.04 1.75
C ALA A 58 2.85 11.36 2.40
N LYS A 59 1.57 11.70 2.22
CA LYS A 59 0.95 12.88 2.85
C LYS A 59 0.83 12.71 4.37
N GLY A 60 0.76 11.48 4.84
CA GLY A 60 0.72 11.12 6.25
C GLY A 60 0.76 9.61 6.44
N VAL A 61 0.98 9.19 7.68
CA VAL A 61 1.15 7.78 8.05
C VAL A 61 0.31 7.46 9.27
N ILE A 62 -0.38 6.32 9.24
CA ILE A 62 -1.20 5.78 10.33
C ILE A 62 -0.57 4.46 10.79
N ASN A 63 -0.30 4.32 12.08
CA ASN A 63 0.13 3.06 12.65
C ASN A 63 -1.10 2.19 12.99
N ARG A 64 -1.20 1.01 12.35
CA ARG A 64 -2.34 0.11 12.57
C ARG A 64 -2.41 -0.43 14.00
N LYS A 65 -1.30 -0.46 14.73
CA LYS A 65 -1.26 -0.94 16.12
C LYS A 65 -2.05 -0.05 17.10
N ASP A 66 -2.34 1.18 16.70
CA ASP A 66 -3.14 2.12 17.51
C ASP A 66 -4.64 1.79 17.52
N PHE A 67 -5.08 0.81 16.73
CA PHE A 67 -6.48 0.49 16.49
C PHE A 67 -6.74 -1.02 16.66
N ASN A 68 -7.99 -1.37 17.00
CA ASN A 68 -8.43 -2.75 17.18
C ASN A 68 -9.70 -3.05 16.36
N CYS A 69 -9.64 -2.82 15.04
CA CYS A 69 -10.76 -3.08 14.12
C CYS A 69 -10.40 -4.06 12.99
N TRP A 70 -9.43 -4.92 13.23
CA TRP A 70 -8.88 -5.85 12.26
C TRP A 70 -9.57 -7.21 12.28
N GLY A 71 -9.52 -7.91 11.15
CA GLY A 71 -10.05 -9.26 11.03
C GLY A 71 -11.46 -9.31 10.44
N ARG A 72 -12.13 -10.41 10.67
CA ARG A 72 -13.48 -10.64 10.17
C ARG A 72 -14.48 -9.66 10.80
N LEU A 73 -15.36 -9.09 9.96
CA LEU A 73 -16.43 -8.23 10.44
C LEU A 73 -17.32 -8.99 11.44
N PRO A 74 -17.53 -8.47 12.67
CA PRO A 74 -18.50 -9.04 13.60
C PRO A 74 -19.93 -9.00 13.05
N GLU A 75 -20.79 -9.87 13.56
CA GLU A 75 -22.19 -9.94 13.15
C GLU A 75 -22.93 -8.64 13.50
N VAL A 76 -23.61 -8.08 12.51
CA VAL A 76 -24.35 -6.83 12.63
C VAL A 76 -25.44 -6.94 13.70
N GLY A 77 -25.51 -5.96 14.60
CA GLY A 77 -26.47 -5.90 15.69
C GLY A 77 -25.95 -6.51 17.00
N THR A 78 -24.71 -6.98 17.04
CA THR A 78 -24.06 -7.45 18.28
C THR A 78 -23.22 -6.35 18.95
N ASP A 79 -22.90 -6.54 20.23
CA ASP A 79 -22.00 -5.64 20.97
C ASP A 79 -20.61 -5.61 20.31
N ALA A 80 -20.12 -6.75 19.85
CA ALA A 80 -18.83 -6.84 19.12
C ALA A 80 -18.83 -5.99 17.84
N TYR A 81 -19.98 -5.91 17.13
CA TYR A 81 -20.10 -5.00 15.99
C TYR A 81 -20.07 -3.53 16.42
N ALA A 82 -20.71 -3.19 17.54
CA ALA A 82 -20.71 -1.83 18.07
C ALA A 82 -19.28 -1.38 18.47
N GLU A 83 -18.53 -2.25 19.12
CA GLU A 83 -17.10 -2.03 19.45
C GLU A 83 -16.25 -1.85 18.20
N TRP A 84 -16.38 -2.75 17.23
CA TRP A 84 -15.71 -2.65 15.95
C TRP A 84 -16.04 -1.33 15.23
N PHE A 85 -17.32 -0.95 15.26
CA PHE A 85 -17.79 0.26 14.60
C PHE A 85 -17.22 1.53 15.26
N ALA A 86 -17.07 1.54 16.58
CA ALA A 86 -16.41 2.63 17.30
C ALA A 86 -14.93 2.74 16.89
N GLU A 87 -14.23 1.62 16.82
CA GLU A 87 -12.80 1.57 16.44
C GLU A 87 -12.56 1.95 14.98
N VAL A 88 -13.37 1.45 14.04
CA VAL A 88 -13.21 1.82 12.62
C VAL A 88 -13.52 3.29 12.38
N ARG A 89 -14.42 3.89 13.15
CA ARG A 89 -14.66 5.35 13.11
C ARG A 89 -13.47 6.12 13.67
N ARG A 90 -12.78 5.61 14.69
CA ARG A 90 -11.55 6.20 15.22
C ARG A 90 -10.44 6.15 14.16
N PHE A 91 -10.29 5.03 13.45
CA PHE A 91 -9.40 4.93 12.29
C PHE A 91 -9.76 5.92 11.17
N GLY A 92 -11.05 6.05 10.85
CA GLY A 92 -11.55 7.06 9.90
C GLY A 92 -11.21 8.48 10.30
N LYS A 93 -11.24 8.80 11.62
CA LYS A 93 -10.82 10.10 12.14
C LYS A 93 -9.32 10.34 11.92
N ALA A 94 -8.48 9.32 12.13
CA ALA A 94 -7.05 9.43 11.83
C ALA A 94 -6.78 9.71 10.32
N ILE A 95 -7.61 9.18 9.43
CA ILE A 95 -7.57 9.59 8.01
C ILE A 95 -7.90 11.08 7.87
N TRP A 96 -8.94 11.58 8.54
CA TRP A 96 -9.34 12.99 8.48
C TRP A 96 -8.32 13.95 9.07
N ASP A 97 -7.55 13.52 10.05
CA ASP A 97 -6.45 14.32 10.62
C ASP A 97 -5.36 14.60 9.57
N ILE A 98 -5.24 13.73 8.54
CA ILE A 98 -4.30 13.89 7.42
C ILE A 98 -4.95 14.61 6.23
N THR A 99 -6.18 14.24 5.89
CA THR A 99 -6.87 14.68 4.66
C THR A 99 -7.70 15.95 4.84
N GLY A 100 -8.10 16.21 6.06
CA GLY A 100 -9.07 17.25 6.44
C GLY A 100 -10.37 16.66 6.98
N LYS A 101 -11.02 17.36 7.90
CA LYS A 101 -12.26 16.90 8.56
C LYS A 101 -13.36 16.54 7.55
N GLY A 102 -13.83 15.30 7.64
CA GLY A 102 -14.90 14.77 6.78
C GLY A 102 -14.44 14.27 5.41
N VAL A 103 -13.14 14.36 5.10
CA VAL A 103 -12.58 13.93 3.81
C VAL A 103 -12.06 12.50 3.92
N ASN A 104 -12.80 11.56 3.37
CA ASN A 104 -12.38 10.16 3.27
C ASN A 104 -11.42 9.95 2.09
N VAL A 105 -10.86 8.74 1.98
CA VAL A 105 -10.02 8.37 0.84
C VAL A 105 -10.87 7.99 -0.36
N ASP A 106 -10.44 8.39 -1.56
CA ASP A 106 -11.11 8.09 -2.83
C ASP A 106 -10.86 6.66 -3.27
N MET A 107 -9.69 6.14 -2.88
CA MET A 107 -9.25 4.80 -3.23
C MET A 107 -8.52 4.14 -2.07
N VAL A 108 -8.63 2.83 -1.97
CA VAL A 108 -7.81 2.00 -1.08
C VAL A 108 -7.00 1.02 -1.92
N PHE A 109 -5.69 1.02 -1.75
CA PHE A 109 -4.80 0.00 -2.25
C PHE A 109 -4.72 -1.13 -1.22
N GLU A 110 -5.43 -2.21 -1.51
CA GLU A 110 -5.65 -3.34 -0.61
C GLU A 110 -4.87 -4.57 -1.07
N HIS A 111 -4.14 -5.21 -0.16
CA HIS A 111 -3.48 -6.47 -0.40
C HIS A 111 -3.44 -7.42 0.81
N PRO A 112 -3.66 -7.00 2.06
CA PRO A 112 -3.78 -7.93 3.18
C PRO A 112 -5.01 -8.85 3.06
N GLY A 113 -6.15 -8.34 2.63
CA GLY A 113 -7.37 -9.12 2.47
C GLY A 113 -8.17 -9.23 3.77
N GLU A 114 -8.37 -10.44 4.29
CA GLU A 114 -9.32 -10.75 5.38
C GLU A 114 -9.19 -9.82 6.60
N ALA A 115 -7.95 -9.49 6.99
CA ALA A 115 -7.72 -8.67 8.18
C ALA A 115 -8.12 -7.20 8.04
N THR A 116 -8.10 -6.63 6.83
CA THR A 116 -8.27 -5.19 6.59
C THR A 116 -9.46 -4.84 5.72
N PHE A 117 -10.01 -5.81 5.02
CA PHE A 117 -11.05 -5.60 4.02
C PHE A 117 -12.32 -4.93 4.58
N PRO A 118 -12.83 -5.28 5.79
CA PRO A 118 -13.98 -4.58 6.37
C PRO A 118 -13.71 -3.09 6.58
N VAL A 119 -12.49 -2.75 7.02
CA VAL A 119 -12.07 -1.37 7.25
C VAL A 119 -11.90 -0.62 5.92
N SER A 120 -11.30 -1.26 4.91
CA SER A 120 -11.13 -0.70 3.57
C SER A 120 -12.47 -0.35 2.92
N THR A 121 -13.42 -1.27 2.99
CA THR A 121 -14.78 -1.05 2.44
C THR A 121 -15.58 0.00 3.21
N PHE A 122 -15.35 0.12 4.52
CA PHE A 122 -15.95 1.18 5.34
C PHE A 122 -15.32 2.54 5.02
N GLY A 123 -13.99 2.64 5.01
CA GLY A 123 -13.22 3.90 4.97
C GLY A 123 -13.22 4.62 3.62
N VAL A 124 -13.42 3.91 2.51
CA VAL A 124 -13.47 4.53 1.18
C VAL A 124 -14.70 5.43 1.02
N THR A 125 -14.55 6.57 0.35
CA THR A 125 -15.60 7.58 0.17
C THR A 125 -16.78 7.06 -0.67
N ARG A 126 -17.86 7.84 -0.74
CA ARG A 126 -18.99 7.59 -1.66
C ARG A 126 -18.47 7.58 -3.10
N GLY A 127 -18.84 6.54 -3.86
CA GLY A 127 -18.38 6.34 -5.23
C GLY A 127 -16.89 5.96 -5.35
N GLY A 128 -16.18 5.85 -4.23
CA GLY A 128 -14.77 5.45 -4.21
C GLY A 128 -14.56 3.95 -4.47
N MET A 129 -13.30 3.52 -4.50
CA MET A 129 -12.93 2.18 -4.94
C MET A 129 -11.90 1.51 -4.03
N VAL A 130 -12.11 0.24 -3.72
CA VAL A 130 -11.09 -0.64 -3.14
C VAL A 130 -10.49 -1.46 -4.29
N VAL A 131 -9.18 -1.29 -4.51
CA VAL A 131 -8.41 -2.10 -5.48
C VAL A 131 -7.66 -3.16 -4.72
N ILE A 132 -7.94 -4.43 -4.98
CA ILE A 132 -7.36 -5.59 -4.29
C ILE A 132 -6.52 -6.43 -5.25
N CYS A 133 -5.27 -6.77 -4.85
CA CYS A 133 -4.36 -7.56 -5.67
C CYS A 133 -3.78 -8.80 -4.96
N ALA A 134 -4.10 -9.03 -3.70
CA ALA A 134 -3.63 -10.18 -2.91
C ALA A 134 -4.58 -10.47 -1.75
N GLY A 135 -4.21 -11.42 -0.89
CA GLY A 135 -4.95 -11.81 0.31
C GLY A 135 -3.99 -12.45 1.33
N THR A 136 -2.95 -11.68 1.73
CA THR A 136 -1.85 -12.21 2.59
C THR A 136 -2.30 -12.62 3.98
N SER A 137 -3.41 -12.06 4.49
CA SER A 137 -4.00 -12.43 5.79
C SER A 137 -5.18 -13.40 5.69
N GLY A 138 -5.58 -13.78 4.48
CA GLY A 138 -6.68 -14.69 4.20
C GLY A 138 -7.57 -14.23 3.06
N TYR A 139 -8.38 -15.16 2.54
CA TYR A 139 -9.18 -14.97 1.34
C TYR A 139 -10.68 -14.77 1.61
N ASN A 140 -11.15 -15.06 2.84
CA ASN A 140 -12.57 -14.98 3.20
C ASN A 140 -12.95 -13.58 3.70
N CYS A 141 -12.91 -12.60 2.80
CA CYS A 141 -13.22 -11.22 3.12
C CYS A 141 -14.71 -11.03 3.47
N THR A 142 -14.98 -10.33 4.56
CA THR A 142 -16.32 -9.95 4.98
C THR A 142 -16.48 -8.42 4.92
N PHE A 143 -17.68 -7.93 4.69
CA PHE A 143 -17.99 -6.50 4.75
C PHE A 143 -19.50 -6.28 4.92
N ASP A 144 -19.87 -5.12 5.45
CA ASP A 144 -21.26 -4.72 5.55
C ASP A 144 -21.74 -4.19 4.19
N VAL A 145 -22.58 -4.97 3.52
CA VAL A 145 -23.09 -4.64 2.19
C VAL A 145 -23.84 -3.31 2.14
N ARG A 146 -24.42 -2.85 3.28
CA ARG A 146 -25.09 -1.54 3.36
C ARG A 146 -24.15 -0.40 3.03
N HIS A 147 -22.88 -0.47 3.47
CA HIS A 147 -21.86 0.53 3.13
C HIS A 147 -21.46 0.50 1.65
N MET A 148 -21.60 -0.64 0.98
CA MET A 148 -21.32 -0.77 -0.45
C MET A 148 -22.39 -0.12 -1.31
N TRP A 149 -23.65 -0.64 -1.22
CA TRP A 149 -24.70 -0.19 -2.12
C TRP A 149 -25.21 1.22 -1.81
N SER A 150 -25.36 1.60 -0.54
CA SER A 150 -25.87 2.93 -0.18
C SER A 150 -24.90 4.06 -0.51
N HIS A 151 -23.60 3.76 -0.61
CA HIS A 151 -22.57 4.72 -0.97
C HIS A 151 -22.01 4.49 -2.38
N GLN A 152 -22.58 3.57 -3.16
CA GLN A 152 -22.17 3.30 -4.55
C GLN A 152 -20.65 3.01 -4.69
N LYS A 153 -20.07 2.34 -3.69
CA LYS A 153 -18.65 1.98 -3.66
C LYS A 153 -18.35 0.86 -4.64
N ARG A 154 -17.10 0.74 -5.05
CA ARG A 154 -16.63 -0.25 -6.01
C ARG A 154 -15.54 -1.13 -5.42
N LEU A 155 -15.51 -2.39 -5.88
CA LEU A 155 -14.42 -3.34 -5.65
C LEU A 155 -13.82 -3.71 -6.98
N GLN A 156 -12.49 -3.58 -7.09
CA GLN A 156 -11.74 -3.87 -8.30
C GLN A 156 -10.62 -4.85 -8.01
N GLY A 157 -10.68 -6.03 -8.60
CA GLY A 157 -9.55 -6.96 -8.62
C GLY A 157 -8.45 -6.44 -9.55
N SER A 158 -7.21 -6.57 -9.12
CA SER A 158 -6.03 -6.24 -9.93
C SER A 158 -5.10 -7.44 -10.00
N HIS A 159 -4.78 -7.89 -11.20
CA HIS A 159 -3.95 -9.06 -11.43
C HIS A 159 -3.01 -8.84 -12.61
N PHE A 160 -1.71 -9.00 -12.36
CA PHE A 160 -0.63 -8.84 -13.32
C PHE A 160 -0.61 -7.48 -14.06
N ALA A 161 0.31 -7.37 -14.97
CA ALA A 161 0.47 -6.27 -15.91
C ALA A 161 0.84 -6.83 -17.29
N HIS A 162 0.37 -6.17 -18.34
CA HIS A 162 0.86 -6.48 -19.68
C HIS A 162 2.17 -5.75 -20.00
N LEU A 163 2.85 -6.15 -21.08
CA LEU A 163 4.18 -5.65 -21.43
C LEU A 163 4.28 -4.11 -21.52
N LYS A 164 3.25 -3.42 -22.01
CA LYS A 164 3.25 -1.94 -22.08
C LYS A 164 3.26 -1.31 -20.69
N GLN A 165 2.52 -1.88 -19.73
CA GLN A 165 2.50 -1.39 -18.35
C GLN A 165 3.85 -1.66 -17.65
N ALA A 166 4.44 -2.84 -17.86
CA ALA A 166 5.76 -3.16 -17.33
C ALA A 166 6.84 -2.22 -17.91
N ALA A 167 6.81 -1.98 -19.23
CA ALA A 167 7.72 -1.04 -19.89
C ALA A 167 7.54 0.40 -19.37
N ALA A 168 6.31 0.84 -19.12
CA ALA A 168 6.04 2.16 -18.57
C ALA A 168 6.57 2.31 -17.14
N ALA A 169 6.40 1.30 -16.28
CA ALA A 169 6.98 1.28 -14.94
C ALA A 169 8.51 1.31 -14.97
N ASN A 170 9.12 0.48 -15.82
CA ASN A 170 10.57 0.48 -16.02
C ASN A 170 11.10 1.84 -16.52
N LYS A 171 10.35 2.49 -17.42
CA LYS A 171 10.70 3.85 -17.88
C LYS A 171 10.71 4.86 -16.72
N LEU A 172 9.74 4.80 -15.80
CA LEU A 172 9.72 5.69 -14.63
C LEU A 172 10.97 5.49 -13.75
N MET A 173 11.46 4.27 -13.60
CA MET A 173 12.72 3.99 -12.90
C MET A 173 13.93 4.56 -13.66
N LEU A 174 14.03 4.34 -14.97
CA LEU A 174 15.08 4.88 -15.82
C LEU A 174 15.09 6.42 -15.84
N ASP A 175 13.90 7.04 -15.81
CA ASP A 175 13.70 8.49 -15.74
C ASP A 175 13.95 9.03 -14.31
N ARG A 176 14.36 8.19 -13.35
CA ARG A 176 14.61 8.53 -11.93
C ARG A 176 13.40 9.12 -11.20
N ARG A 177 12.20 8.68 -11.56
CA ARG A 177 10.94 9.09 -10.94
C ARG A 177 10.44 8.10 -9.90
N LEU A 178 11.01 6.90 -9.87
CA LEU A 178 10.74 5.87 -8.87
C LEU A 178 12.06 5.35 -8.31
N ASP A 179 12.16 5.28 -6.99
CA ASP A 179 13.21 4.58 -6.27
C ASP A 179 12.83 3.10 -6.14
N PRO A 180 13.68 2.15 -6.53
CA PRO A 180 13.44 0.73 -6.32
C PRO A 180 13.38 0.34 -4.84
N CYS A 181 13.80 1.19 -3.92
CA CYS A 181 13.79 0.97 -2.47
C CYS A 181 14.47 -0.35 -2.08
N MET A 182 15.62 -0.66 -2.69
CA MET A 182 16.32 -1.91 -2.47
C MET A 182 17.05 -1.86 -1.12
N SER A 183 16.49 -2.50 -0.11
CA SER A 183 16.97 -2.42 1.28
C SER A 183 18.02 -3.48 1.62
N GLU A 184 17.84 -4.71 1.13
CA GLU A 184 18.74 -5.84 1.40
C GLU A 184 19.03 -6.62 0.13
N VAL A 185 20.27 -7.08 -0.01
CA VAL A 185 20.70 -7.88 -1.16
C VAL A 185 21.41 -9.14 -0.66
N PHE A 186 21.00 -10.28 -1.17
CA PHE A 186 21.49 -11.60 -0.77
C PHE A 186 22.22 -12.27 -1.94
N PRO A 187 23.28 -13.02 -1.70
CA PRO A 187 23.80 -13.97 -2.67
C PRO A 187 22.80 -15.09 -2.93
N TRP A 188 22.95 -15.84 -4.01
CA TRP A 188 22.02 -16.91 -4.38
C TRP A 188 21.86 -17.97 -3.29
N GLU A 189 22.95 -18.31 -2.61
CA GLU A 189 23.02 -19.31 -1.57
C GLU A 189 22.16 -18.95 -0.35
N ASP A 190 21.96 -17.67 -0.10
CA ASP A 190 21.17 -17.13 1.02
C ASP A 190 19.69 -16.91 0.70
N LEU A 191 19.21 -17.38 -0.47
CA LEU A 191 17.80 -17.32 -0.81
C LEU A 191 16.86 -17.87 0.27
N PRO A 192 17.14 -19.00 0.93
CA PRO A 192 16.31 -19.49 2.05
C PRO A 192 16.29 -18.53 3.24
N VAL A 193 17.40 -17.87 3.53
CA VAL A 193 17.48 -16.86 4.61
C VAL A 193 16.60 -15.65 4.28
N ALA A 194 16.63 -15.16 3.03
CA ALA A 194 15.78 -14.08 2.58
C ALA A 194 14.29 -14.42 2.73
N HIS A 195 13.89 -15.65 2.38
CA HIS A 195 12.52 -16.10 2.56
C HIS A 195 12.11 -16.19 4.04
N MET A 196 12.99 -16.68 4.91
CA MET A 196 12.70 -16.76 6.35
C MET A 196 12.53 -15.36 6.96
N LYS A 197 13.40 -14.41 6.63
CA LYS A 197 13.24 -13.00 7.04
C LYS A 197 11.91 -12.42 6.61
N MET A 198 11.48 -12.70 5.38
CA MET A 198 10.18 -12.25 4.87
C MET A 198 9.03 -12.86 5.65
N LEU A 199 9.07 -14.16 5.89
CA LEU A 199 8.05 -14.89 6.65
C LEU A 199 7.91 -14.37 8.09
N GLN A 200 9.05 -14.06 8.73
CA GLN A 200 9.13 -13.56 10.10
C GLN A 200 8.90 -12.06 10.23
N ASN A 201 8.74 -11.35 9.08
CA ASN A 201 8.64 -9.87 9.01
C ASN A 201 9.86 -9.16 9.63
N GLU A 202 11.04 -9.74 9.49
CA GLU A 202 12.33 -9.21 10.00
C GLU A 202 13.15 -8.47 8.94
N HIS A 203 12.61 -8.36 7.72
CA HIS A 203 13.25 -7.60 6.64
C HIS A 203 13.13 -6.10 6.84
N LYS A 204 14.10 -5.35 6.34
CA LYS A 204 14.06 -3.89 6.31
C LYS A 204 12.93 -3.38 5.40
N PRO A 205 12.44 -2.15 5.62
CA PRO A 205 11.51 -1.50 4.70
C PRO A 205 12.01 -1.49 3.25
N GLY A 206 11.10 -1.62 2.29
CA GLY A 206 11.43 -1.65 0.86
C GLY A 206 11.48 -3.06 0.27
N ASN A 207 12.39 -3.28 -0.68
CA ASN A 207 12.49 -4.50 -1.46
C ASN A 207 13.78 -5.27 -1.15
N MET A 208 13.68 -6.59 -1.04
CA MET A 208 14.83 -7.48 -1.03
C MET A 208 15.18 -7.97 -2.44
N ALA A 209 16.45 -8.16 -2.73
CA ALA A 209 16.93 -8.71 -3.99
C ALA A 209 17.90 -9.88 -3.75
N VAL A 210 17.94 -10.79 -4.70
CA VAL A 210 18.89 -11.91 -4.71
C VAL A 210 19.74 -11.82 -5.97
N LEU A 211 21.05 -11.96 -5.81
CA LEU A 211 22.01 -11.97 -6.92
C LEU A 211 21.95 -13.32 -7.63
N VAL A 212 21.47 -13.33 -8.87
CA VAL A 212 21.47 -14.52 -9.73
C VAL A 212 22.57 -14.35 -10.77
N GLN A 213 23.72 -14.99 -10.57
CA GLN A 213 24.90 -14.90 -11.44
C GLN A 213 25.42 -13.47 -11.67
N ALA A 214 25.07 -12.54 -10.78
CA ALA A 214 25.54 -11.17 -10.83
C ALA A 214 26.74 -10.98 -9.89
N PRO A 215 27.85 -10.40 -10.37
CA PRO A 215 29.07 -10.27 -9.57
C PRO A 215 28.96 -9.19 -8.48
N THR A 216 28.04 -8.24 -8.65
CA THR A 216 27.84 -7.10 -7.74
C THR A 216 26.38 -6.75 -7.60
N THR A 217 26.06 -6.02 -6.53
CA THR A 217 24.70 -5.56 -6.25
C THR A 217 24.16 -4.52 -7.21
N GLY A 218 25.00 -3.92 -8.05
CA GLY A 218 24.59 -2.80 -8.91
C GLY A 218 24.11 -1.58 -8.11
N LEU A 219 23.32 -0.75 -8.75
CA LEU A 219 22.72 0.45 -8.14
C LEU A 219 21.45 0.07 -7.36
N ARG A 220 21.33 0.54 -6.12
CA ARG A 220 20.25 0.13 -5.18
C ARG A 220 19.15 1.15 -5.04
N THR A 221 19.53 2.42 -5.11
CA THR A 221 18.64 3.55 -4.83
C THR A 221 18.75 4.59 -5.95
N LEU A 222 17.85 5.55 -5.92
CA LEU A 222 17.90 6.70 -6.82
C LEU A 222 19.17 7.53 -6.58
N ASP A 223 19.63 7.66 -5.35
CA ASP A 223 20.86 8.37 -4.99
C ASP A 223 22.09 7.69 -5.58
N ASP A 224 22.18 6.36 -5.52
CA ASP A 224 23.26 5.60 -6.18
C ASP A 224 23.34 5.92 -7.68
N VAL A 225 22.18 6.05 -8.34
CA VAL A 225 22.10 6.42 -9.76
C VAL A 225 22.58 7.85 -10.00
N LEU A 226 22.20 8.78 -9.10
CA LEU A 226 22.61 10.18 -9.18
C LEU A 226 24.12 10.33 -8.97
N GLU A 227 24.69 9.64 -8.00
CA GLU A 227 26.12 9.66 -7.75
C GLU A 227 26.93 9.05 -8.91
N ALA A 228 26.49 7.91 -9.44
CA ALA A 228 27.14 7.27 -10.59
C ALA A 228 27.15 8.16 -11.83
N SER A 229 26.13 9.00 -12.02
CA SER A 229 26.04 9.92 -13.14
C SER A 229 26.90 11.19 -12.97
N ARG A 230 27.23 11.59 -11.74
CA ARG A 230 28.15 12.71 -11.45
C ARG A 230 29.63 12.33 -11.64
N ARG A 231 29.93 11.03 -11.61
CA ARG A 231 31.31 10.49 -11.78
C ARG A 231 31.68 10.20 -13.25
N ARG A 232 30.75 10.36 -14.18
CA ARG A 232 30.95 10.28 -15.63
C ARG A 232 31.04 11.67 -16.24
#